data_16e6e68a4d6f3ece232e36eadfddc483
#
_entry.id   16e6e68a4d6f3ece232e36eadfddc483
#
_cell.length_a   1.000
_cell.length_b   1.000
_cell.length_c   1.000
_cell.angle_alpha   90.00
_cell.angle_beta   90.00
_cell.angle_gamma   90.00
#
_symmetry.space_group_name_H-M   'P 1'
#
loop_
_entity.id
_entity.type
_entity.pdbx_description
1 polymer ?
#
loop_
_entity_poly.entity_id
_entity_poly.type
_entity_poly.pdbx_seq_one_letter_code
_entity_poly.pdbx_strand_id
1 'polypeptide(L)'
;DVDDSFGQQDRRLRATISTDDLEFFGVQEQDVFDTLAILNGGQNVGYSHRSEGRDPIPLQIARDKGDRVMDERFLSTPIPANVLPGARGVVELGDVVRISEEKSSFPIFRHNGRNAEMVTGEMAGAFEAPLYGMLAVSAAIDKMEWAPGTKPVISMHGQPDDESHVTLLWDG
;
A
#
# COMPACT_ATOMS: atom_id res chain seq x y z
N ASP A 1 -14.90 22.17 -3.77
CA ASP A 1 -13.77 21.33 -3.31
C ASP A 1 -13.29 20.48 -4.48
N VAL A 2 -12.00 20.21 -4.59
CA VAL A 2 -11.43 19.38 -5.65
C VAL A 2 -10.51 18.37 -4.98
N ASP A 3 -10.65 17.10 -5.32
CA ASP A 3 -9.83 15.99 -4.85
C ASP A 3 -9.40 15.11 -6.03
N ASP A 4 -8.31 14.39 -5.89
CA ASP A 4 -7.78 13.55 -6.96
C ASP A 4 -7.23 12.20 -6.44
N SER A 5 -7.09 11.24 -7.35
CA SER A 5 -6.50 9.92 -7.06
C SER A 5 -4.98 9.89 -7.25
N PHE A 6 -4.35 11.01 -7.60
CA PHE A 6 -2.91 11.09 -7.76
C PHE A 6 -2.22 10.88 -6.41
N GLY A 7 -1.64 9.72 -6.24
CA GLY A 7 -0.91 9.39 -5.02
C GLY A 7 0.51 9.95 -5.04
N GLN A 8 1.07 10.11 -3.84
CA GLN A 8 2.50 10.39 -3.68
C GLN A 8 3.26 9.08 -3.46
N GLN A 9 4.51 9.05 -3.92
CA GLN A 9 5.40 7.95 -3.59
C GLN A 9 5.91 8.14 -2.16
N ASP A 10 5.35 7.37 -1.25
CA ASP A 10 5.85 7.32 0.12
C ASP A 10 7.14 6.51 0.23
N ARG A 11 7.88 6.73 1.30
CA ARG A 11 9.00 5.87 1.67
C ARG A 11 8.46 4.58 2.25
N ARG A 12 8.99 3.46 1.81
CA ARG A 12 8.70 2.17 2.42
C ARG A 12 9.99 1.45 2.78
N LEU A 13 9.93 0.64 3.81
CA LEU A 13 11.01 -0.27 4.17
C LEU A 13 10.71 -1.64 3.55
N ARG A 14 11.67 -2.15 2.81
CA ARG A 14 11.64 -3.51 2.26
C ARG A 14 12.50 -4.41 3.11
N ALA A 15 11.90 -5.44 3.70
CA ALA A 15 12.61 -6.54 4.32
C ALA A 15 12.84 -7.63 3.26
N THR A 16 14.10 -7.96 2.99
CA THR A 16 14.47 -9.02 2.06
C THR A 16 15.07 -10.16 2.86
N ILE A 17 14.51 -11.36 2.71
CA ILE A 17 14.96 -12.59 3.36
C ILE A 17 15.97 -13.26 2.43
N SER A 18 17.11 -13.67 2.98
CA SER A 18 18.14 -14.42 2.26
C SER A 18 17.91 -15.91 2.44
N THR A 19 17.57 -16.61 1.36
CA THR A 19 17.35 -18.07 1.37
C THR A 19 18.64 -18.81 1.74
N ASP A 20 19.77 -18.36 1.25
CA ASP A 20 21.08 -18.98 1.54
C ASP A 20 21.42 -18.88 3.05
N ASP A 21 21.13 -17.73 3.67
CA ASP A 21 21.34 -17.52 5.10
C ASP A 21 20.34 -18.33 5.94
N LEU A 22 19.07 -18.47 5.48
CA LEU A 22 18.10 -19.36 6.14
C LEU A 22 18.60 -20.81 6.18
N GLU A 23 19.10 -21.32 5.05
CA GLU A 23 19.63 -22.68 4.97
C GLU A 23 20.89 -22.83 5.82
N PHE A 24 21.81 -21.86 5.78
CA PHE A 24 23.04 -21.88 6.53
C PHE A 24 22.81 -21.91 8.05
N PHE A 25 21.89 -21.11 8.56
CA PHE A 25 21.57 -21.04 9.98
C PHE A 25 20.48 -22.05 10.41
N GLY A 26 19.87 -22.76 9.48
CA GLY A 26 18.77 -23.70 9.76
C GLY A 26 17.52 -23.01 10.32
N VAL A 27 17.21 -21.82 9.82
CA VAL A 27 16.03 -21.02 10.20
C VAL A 27 14.88 -21.34 9.27
N GLN A 28 13.67 -21.47 9.81
CA GLN A 28 12.48 -21.62 9.00
C GLN A 28 11.96 -20.24 8.57
N GLU A 29 11.64 -20.10 7.30
CA GLU A 29 11.11 -18.85 6.75
C GLU A 29 9.86 -18.37 7.49
N GLN A 30 9.00 -19.29 7.93
CA GLN A 30 7.80 -18.99 8.70
C GLN A 30 8.14 -18.30 10.03
N ASP A 31 9.20 -18.72 10.74
CA ASP A 31 9.62 -18.10 11.99
C ASP A 31 10.06 -16.65 11.78
N VAL A 32 10.68 -16.36 10.63
CA VAL A 32 11.02 -14.99 10.23
C VAL A 32 9.77 -14.14 9.98
N PHE A 33 8.80 -14.67 9.22
CA PHE A 33 7.54 -13.95 8.97
C PHE A 33 6.75 -13.69 10.24
N ASP A 34 6.63 -14.68 11.11
CA ASP A 34 5.91 -14.54 12.39
C ASP A 34 6.59 -13.50 13.29
N THR A 35 7.92 -13.51 13.34
CA THR A 35 8.69 -12.51 14.08
C THR A 35 8.48 -11.10 13.52
N LEU A 36 8.60 -10.93 12.20
CA LEU A 36 8.34 -9.64 11.56
C LEU A 36 6.91 -9.14 11.78
N ALA A 37 5.93 -10.04 11.73
CA ALA A 37 4.52 -9.70 11.99
C ALA A 37 4.30 -9.21 13.43
N ILE A 38 4.87 -9.91 14.41
CA ILE A 38 4.78 -9.53 15.84
C ILE A 38 5.46 -8.18 16.09
N LEU A 39 6.66 -7.99 15.53
CA LEU A 39 7.45 -6.77 15.74
C LEU A 39 6.79 -5.53 15.12
N ASN A 40 6.13 -5.66 13.97
CA ASN A 40 5.54 -4.54 13.24
C ASN A 40 4.06 -4.30 13.54
N GLY A 41 3.26 -5.36 13.52
CA GLY A 41 1.79 -5.26 13.57
C GLY A 41 1.16 -5.89 14.81
N GLY A 42 1.83 -6.87 15.34
CA GLY A 42 1.29 -7.77 16.35
C GLY A 42 0.58 -8.97 15.73
N GLN A 43 0.47 -10.02 16.52
CA GLN A 43 -0.15 -11.29 16.16
C GLN A 43 -1.31 -11.60 17.09
N ASN A 44 -2.43 -12.03 16.52
CA ASN A 44 -3.55 -12.55 17.30
C ASN A 44 -3.21 -13.97 17.78
N VAL A 45 -3.12 -14.15 19.10
CA VAL A 45 -2.74 -15.42 19.72
C VAL A 45 -3.94 -16.18 20.30
N GLY A 46 -5.13 -15.61 20.25
CA GLY A 46 -6.34 -16.24 20.74
C GLY A 46 -7.47 -15.26 21.00
N TYR A 47 -8.51 -15.76 21.66
CA TYR A 47 -9.70 -15.00 21.98
C TYR A 47 -10.12 -15.24 23.43
N SER A 48 -10.65 -14.21 24.07
CA SER A 48 -11.29 -14.30 25.38
C SER A 48 -12.81 -14.21 25.23
N HIS A 49 -13.51 -15.12 25.88
CA HIS A 49 -14.99 -15.14 25.93
C HIS A 49 -15.54 -14.59 27.26
N ARG A 50 -14.77 -13.82 28.01
CA ARG A 50 -15.14 -13.31 29.35
C ARG A 50 -15.92 -12.00 29.32
N SER A 51 -16.38 -11.54 28.18
CA SER A 51 -17.22 -10.33 28.09
C SER A 51 -18.69 -10.70 28.07
N GLU A 52 -19.56 -9.78 28.52
CA GLU A 52 -21.00 -9.87 28.36
C GLU A 52 -21.43 -9.65 26.89
N GLY A 53 -20.49 -9.30 26.03
CA GLY A 53 -20.70 -9.10 24.59
C GLY A 53 -20.83 -10.43 23.84
N ARG A 54 -21.48 -10.35 22.69
CA ARG A 54 -21.73 -11.49 21.80
C ARG A 54 -20.46 -11.92 21.06
N ASP A 55 -19.50 -10.99 20.88
CA ASP A 55 -18.28 -11.22 20.13
C ASP A 55 -17.09 -11.51 21.06
N PRO A 56 -16.23 -12.48 20.68
CA PRO A 56 -15.03 -12.77 21.46
C PRO A 56 -14.02 -11.61 21.34
N ILE A 57 -13.33 -11.34 22.46
CA ILE A 57 -12.30 -10.31 22.52
C ILE A 57 -10.98 -10.92 21.99
N PRO A 58 -10.37 -10.39 20.90
CA PRO A 58 -9.10 -10.88 20.41
C PRO A 58 -7.97 -10.56 21.39
N LEU A 59 -7.09 -11.55 21.59
CA LEU A 59 -5.85 -11.38 22.35
C LEU A 59 -4.69 -11.22 21.38
N GLN A 60 -4.09 -10.04 21.38
CA GLN A 60 -3.00 -9.70 20.48
C GLN A 60 -1.69 -9.48 21.24
N ILE A 61 -0.61 -10.07 20.73
CA ILE A 61 0.76 -9.76 21.16
C ILE A 61 1.34 -8.79 20.15
N ALA A 62 1.82 -7.64 20.63
CA ALA A 62 2.44 -6.62 19.79
C ALA A 62 3.47 -5.82 20.60
N ARG A 63 4.48 -5.27 19.93
CA ARG A 63 5.34 -4.23 20.51
C ARG A 63 4.56 -2.94 20.68
N ASP A 64 4.97 -2.12 21.62
CA ASP A 64 4.43 -0.76 21.75
C ASP A 64 4.67 0.03 20.45
N LYS A 65 3.70 0.87 20.07
CA LYS A 65 3.77 1.64 18.82
C LYS A 65 5.02 2.52 18.74
N GLY A 66 5.48 3.06 19.87
CA GLY A 66 6.69 3.88 19.95
C GLY A 66 7.99 3.11 19.66
N ASP A 67 7.98 1.78 19.88
CA ASP A 67 9.16 0.91 19.72
C ASP A 67 9.20 0.17 18.38
N ARG A 68 8.23 0.42 17.49
CA ARG A 68 8.17 -0.23 16.16
C ARG A 68 9.09 0.42 15.14
N VAL A 69 10.32 0.69 15.56
CA VAL A 69 11.36 1.22 14.67
C VAL A 69 12.22 0.04 14.20
N MET A 70 12.50 -0.02 12.90
CA MET A 70 13.38 -1.03 12.31
C MET A 70 14.84 -0.59 12.45
N ASP A 71 15.30 -0.53 13.71
CA ASP A 71 16.66 -0.19 14.12
C ASP A 71 17.51 -1.43 14.41
N GLU A 72 18.69 -1.25 14.97
CA GLU A 72 19.58 -2.35 15.39
C GLU A 72 18.92 -3.29 16.40
N ARG A 73 18.07 -2.78 17.30
CA ARG A 73 17.33 -3.59 18.27
C ARG A 73 16.29 -4.50 17.61
N PHE A 74 15.69 -4.01 16.53
CA PHE A 74 14.78 -4.80 15.73
C PHE A 74 15.52 -5.96 15.07
N LEU A 75 16.70 -5.70 14.49
CA LEU A 75 17.53 -6.71 13.82
C LEU A 75 18.18 -7.68 14.81
N SER A 76 18.45 -7.26 16.04
CA SER A 76 18.99 -8.14 17.11
C SER A 76 17.92 -9.01 17.79
N THR A 77 16.68 -9.03 17.27
CA THR A 77 15.64 -9.91 17.80
C THR A 77 16.02 -11.37 17.55
N PRO A 78 16.04 -12.23 18.59
CA PRO A 78 16.39 -13.64 18.43
C PRO A 78 15.27 -14.41 17.73
N ILE A 79 15.65 -15.22 16.75
CA ILE A 79 14.77 -16.18 16.06
C ILE A 79 15.29 -17.61 16.24
N PRO A 80 14.42 -18.63 16.29
CA PRO A 80 14.83 -20.01 16.46
C PRO A 80 15.62 -20.52 15.25
N ALA A 81 16.69 -21.25 15.51
CA ALA A 81 17.55 -21.86 14.51
C ALA A 81 17.84 -23.32 14.84
N ASN A 82 17.93 -24.17 13.82
CA ASN A 82 18.29 -25.57 13.93
C ASN A 82 19.70 -25.80 13.38
N VAL A 83 20.70 -25.31 14.09
CA VAL A 83 22.10 -25.28 13.63
C VAL A 83 22.69 -26.68 13.48
N LEU A 84 22.20 -27.69 14.25
CA LEU A 84 22.61 -29.09 14.17
C LEU A 84 21.39 -29.98 14.45
N PRO A 85 21.36 -31.22 13.94
CA PRO A 85 20.32 -32.18 14.28
C PRO A 85 20.22 -32.40 15.81
N GLY A 86 19.11 -31.97 16.41
CA GLY A 86 18.86 -32.07 17.84
C GLY A 86 19.39 -30.91 18.72
N ALA A 87 20.11 -29.95 18.16
CA ALA A 87 20.54 -28.71 18.84
C ALA A 87 19.74 -27.52 18.36
N ARG A 88 18.91 -26.98 19.25
CA ARG A 88 18.22 -25.71 19.02
C ARG A 88 19.15 -24.55 19.38
N GLY A 89 19.32 -23.62 18.46
CA GLY A 89 20.03 -22.37 18.68
C GLY A 89 19.09 -21.17 18.46
N VAL A 90 19.65 -20.02 18.59
CA VAL A 90 19.03 -18.76 18.20
C VAL A 90 20.01 -17.97 17.36
N VAL A 91 19.53 -17.27 16.35
CA VAL A 91 20.30 -16.31 15.57
C VAL A 91 19.57 -14.98 15.58
N GLU A 92 20.25 -13.93 15.24
CA GLU A 92 19.61 -12.62 15.14
C GLU A 92 18.81 -12.49 13.83
N LEU A 93 17.70 -11.79 13.88
CA LEU A 93 16.89 -11.52 12.69
C LEU A 93 17.71 -10.89 11.57
N GLY A 94 18.66 -10.02 11.92
CA GLY A 94 19.58 -9.36 10.99
C GLY A 94 20.57 -10.28 10.28
N ASP A 95 20.76 -11.53 10.78
CA ASP A 95 21.60 -12.52 10.11
C ASP A 95 20.92 -13.08 8.84
N VAL A 96 19.57 -13.04 8.78
CA VAL A 96 18.78 -13.63 7.68
C VAL A 96 17.92 -12.62 6.95
N VAL A 97 17.76 -11.39 7.50
CA VAL A 97 16.91 -10.32 6.93
C VAL A 97 17.73 -9.06 6.71
N ARG A 98 17.57 -8.47 5.53
CA ARG A 98 18.13 -7.16 5.19
C ARG A 98 17.03 -6.16 4.98
N ILE A 99 17.13 -4.99 5.61
CA ILE A 99 16.17 -3.90 5.47
C ILE A 99 16.77 -2.84 4.56
N SER A 100 16.04 -2.46 3.54
CA SER A 100 16.38 -1.36 2.64
C SER A 100 15.23 -0.37 2.57
N GLU A 101 15.58 0.91 2.47
CA GLU A 101 14.61 1.98 2.21
C GLU A 101 14.45 2.16 0.70
N GLU A 102 13.21 2.16 0.25
CA GLU A 102 12.88 2.42 -1.16
C GLU A 102 11.64 3.32 -1.26
N LYS A 103 11.44 3.89 -2.43
CA LYS A 103 10.18 4.57 -2.73
C LYS A 103 9.11 3.53 -3.05
N SER A 104 7.92 3.71 -2.49
CA SER A 104 6.76 2.90 -2.87
C SER A 104 6.38 3.15 -4.33
N SER A 105 5.66 2.22 -4.93
CA SER A 105 5.00 2.50 -6.22
C SER A 105 3.89 3.54 -6.02
N PHE A 106 3.58 4.28 -7.06
CA PHE A 106 2.34 5.07 -7.07
C PHE A 106 1.13 4.15 -6.87
N PRO A 107 0.07 4.61 -6.21
CA PRO A 107 -1.21 3.93 -6.23
C PRO A 107 -1.63 3.69 -7.69
N ILE A 108 -2.14 2.50 -7.98
CA ILE A 108 -2.64 2.17 -9.31
C ILE A 108 -4.16 2.25 -9.24
N PHE A 109 -4.71 3.32 -9.80
CA PHE A 109 -6.14 3.45 -9.97
C PHE A 109 -6.57 2.87 -11.32
N ARG A 110 -7.72 2.19 -11.33
CA ARG A 110 -8.29 1.61 -12.56
C ARG A 110 -9.78 1.88 -12.63
N HIS A 111 -10.22 2.32 -13.80
CA HIS A 111 -11.62 2.45 -14.15
C HIS A 111 -11.95 1.52 -15.31
N ASN A 112 -12.95 0.65 -15.17
CA ASN A 112 -13.33 -0.35 -16.18
C ASN A 112 -12.16 -1.20 -16.70
N GLY A 113 -11.22 -1.58 -15.81
CA GLY A 113 -10.06 -2.41 -16.15
C GLY A 113 -8.88 -1.68 -16.80
N ARG A 114 -9.01 -0.41 -17.15
CA ARG A 114 -7.95 0.43 -17.72
C ARG A 114 -7.28 1.28 -16.64
N ASN A 115 -6.01 1.56 -16.81
CA ASN A 115 -5.31 2.50 -15.94
C ASN A 115 -5.96 3.88 -16.09
N ALA A 116 -6.31 4.48 -14.97
CA ALA A 116 -6.98 5.75 -14.92
C ALA A 116 -6.49 6.60 -13.74
N GLU A 117 -6.78 7.86 -13.78
CA GLU A 117 -6.71 8.78 -12.65
C GLU A 117 -8.06 9.44 -12.51
N MET A 118 -8.50 9.65 -11.30
CA MET A 118 -9.79 10.25 -11.01
C MET A 118 -9.58 11.63 -10.40
N VAL A 119 -10.31 12.60 -10.89
CA VAL A 119 -10.42 13.93 -10.28
C VAL A 119 -11.88 14.17 -9.99
N THR A 120 -12.18 14.45 -8.74
CA THR A 120 -13.53 14.78 -8.28
C THR A 120 -13.64 16.25 -7.95
N GLY A 121 -14.77 16.85 -8.23
CA GLY A 121 -15.01 18.25 -7.92
C GLY A 121 -16.46 18.52 -7.56
N GLU A 122 -16.67 19.30 -6.52
CA GLU A 122 -17.99 19.76 -6.12
C GLU A 122 -18.20 21.20 -6.56
N MET A 123 -19.35 21.43 -7.15
CA MET A 123 -19.80 22.77 -7.55
C MET A 123 -20.61 23.40 -6.42
N ALA A 124 -20.48 24.72 -6.26
CA ALA A 124 -21.26 25.48 -5.26
C ALA A 124 -21.72 26.82 -5.83
N GLY A 125 -22.79 27.34 -5.26
CA GLY A 125 -23.32 28.66 -5.61
C GLY A 125 -24.41 28.63 -6.69
N ALA A 126 -24.48 29.68 -7.50
CA ALA A 126 -25.54 29.85 -8.48
C ALA A 126 -25.52 28.83 -9.63
N PHE A 127 -24.38 28.17 -9.86
CA PHE A 127 -24.19 27.16 -10.88
C PHE A 127 -23.73 25.84 -10.28
N GLU A 128 -24.47 25.36 -9.29
CA GLU A 128 -24.14 24.14 -8.55
C GLU A 128 -24.37 22.83 -9.34
N ALA A 129 -25.06 22.87 -10.47
CA ALA A 129 -25.25 21.67 -11.27
C ALA A 129 -23.93 21.21 -11.92
N PRO A 130 -23.59 19.90 -11.80
CA PRO A 130 -22.32 19.36 -12.32
C PRO A 130 -22.06 19.67 -13.79
N LEU A 131 -23.10 19.76 -14.61
CA LEU A 131 -23.02 20.07 -16.03
C LEU A 131 -22.25 21.37 -16.30
N TYR A 132 -22.45 22.40 -15.48
CA TYR A 132 -21.74 23.67 -15.68
C TYR A 132 -20.24 23.53 -15.42
N GLY A 133 -19.86 22.71 -14.42
CA GLY A 133 -18.47 22.36 -14.15
C GLY A 133 -17.84 21.59 -15.31
N MET A 134 -18.55 20.58 -15.82
CA MET A 134 -18.11 19.80 -16.98
C MET A 134 -17.85 20.69 -18.22
N LEU A 135 -18.75 21.58 -18.51
CA LEU A 135 -18.61 22.51 -19.66
C LEU A 135 -17.45 23.50 -19.44
N ALA A 136 -17.30 24.02 -18.23
CA ALA A 136 -16.24 24.98 -17.92
C ALA A 136 -14.84 24.31 -17.98
N VAL A 137 -14.70 23.10 -17.43
CA VAL A 137 -13.44 22.34 -17.49
C VAL A 137 -13.12 21.92 -18.93
N SER A 138 -14.12 21.44 -19.69
CA SER A 138 -13.92 21.10 -21.10
C SER A 138 -13.44 22.29 -21.91
N ALA A 139 -14.05 23.48 -21.72
CA ALA A 139 -13.62 24.71 -22.39
C ALA A 139 -12.22 25.18 -21.94
N ALA A 140 -11.83 24.91 -20.70
CA ALA A 140 -10.48 25.21 -20.20
C ALA A 140 -9.44 24.30 -20.85
N ILE A 141 -9.70 22.99 -20.92
CA ILE A 141 -8.85 21.99 -21.58
C ILE A 141 -8.59 22.35 -23.03
N ASP A 142 -9.63 22.81 -23.74
CA ASP A 142 -9.52 23.22 -25.16
C ASP A 142 -8.61 24.43 -25.38
N LYS A 143 -8.52 25.32 -24.39
CA LYS A 143 -7.68 26.52 -24.43
C LYS A 143 -6.25 26.30 -23.93
N MET A 144 -5.98 25.19 -23.24
CA MET A 144 -4.64 24.87 -22.75
C MET A 144 -3.71 24.51 -23.90
N GLU A 145 -2.45 24.89 -23.74
CA GLU A 145 -1.40 24.43 -24.63
C GLU A 145 -0.94 23.04 -24.21
N TRP A 146 -1.04 22.10 -25.13
CA TRP A 146 -0.65 20.70 -24.92
C TRP A 146 0.59 20.36 -25.76
N ALA A 147 1.45 19.52 -25.21
CA ALA A 147 2.49 18.93 -26.03
C ALA A 147 1.88 18.11 -27.18
N PRO A 148 2.56 17.99 -28.34
CA PRO A 148 2.02 17.23 -29.47
C PRO A 148 1.61 15.80 -29.07
N GLY A 149 0.36 15.45 -29.34
CA GLY A 149 -0.19 14.12 -29.06
C GLY A 149 -0.62 13.86 -27.60
N THR A 150 -0.56 14.86 -26.71
CA THR A 150 -0.95 14.67 -25.29
C THR A 150 -2.31 15.27 -24.94
N LYS A 151 -2.95 16.01 -25.86
CA LYS A 151 -4.28 16.58 -25.62
C LYS A 151 -5.30 15.44 -25.41
N PRO A 152 -6.04 15.44 -24.28
CA PRO A 152 -7.04 14.40 -24.04
C PRO A 152 -8.22 14.54 -24.99
N VAL A 153 -8.81 13.41 -25.37
CA VAL A 153 -10.10 13.34 -26.04
C VAL A 153 -11.19 13.36 -24.97
N ILE A 154 -12.11 14.31 -25.07
CA ILE A 154 -13.21 14.44 -24.10
C ILE A 154 -14.36 13.52 -24.54
N SER A 155 -14.78 12.62 -23.67
CA SER A 155 -15.92 11.73 -23.89
C SER A 155 -17.03 11.97 -22.86
N MET A 156 -18.26 12.12 -23.35
CA MET A 156 -19.47 12.33 -22.54
C MET A 156 -20.32 11.05 -22.42
N HIS A 157 -20.02 10.00 -23.19
CA HIS A 157 -20.92 8.86 -23.35
C HIS A 157 -20.26 7.50 -23.15
N GLY A 158 -19.23 7.45 -22.36
CA GLY A 158 -18.52 6.21 -22.06
C GLY A 158 -17.12 6.16 -22.62
N GLN A 159 -16.45 5.09 -22.31
CA GLN A 159 -15.06 4.90 -22.63
C GLN A 159 -14.90 4.50 -24.09
N PRO A 160 -14.10 5.22 -24.91
CA PRO A 160 -13.85 4.83 -26.28
C PRO A 160 -13.02 3.56 -26.36
N ASP A 161 -13.18 2.78 -27.43
CA ASP A 161 -12.42 1.56 -27.68
C ASP A 161 -10.96 1.83 -28.05
N ASP A 162 -10.67 3.04 -28.57
CA ASP A 162 -9.32 3.45 -28.93
C ASP A 162 -8.52 3.87 -27.70
N GLU A 163 -7.44 3.12 -27.43
CA GLU A 163 -6.51 3.36 -26.31
C GLU A 163 -5.26 4.16 -26.72
N SER A 164 -5.17 4.61 -27.96
CA SER A 164 -4.01 5.37 -28.45
C SER A 164 -3.90 6.77 -27.87
N HIS A 165 -4.98 7.27 -27.27
CA HIS A 165 -5.06 8.61 -26.71
C HIS A 165 -5.50 8.60 -25.23
N VAL A 166 -5.06 9.61 -24.49
CA VAL A 166 -5.63 9.89 -23.17
C VAL A 166 -7.07 10.36 -23.36
N THR A 167 -7.99 9.73 -22.66
CA THR A 167 -9.41 10.10 -22.68
C THR A 167 -9.79 10.69 -21.33
N LEU A 168 -10.42 11.87 -21.36
CA LEU A 168 -11.13 12.42 -20.22
C LEU A 168 -12.58 11.95 -20.31
N LEU A 169 -12.98 11.09 -19.39
CA LEU A 169 -14.34 10.57 -19.27
C LEU A 169 -15.06 11.31 -18.17
N TRP A 170 -16.21 11.87 -18.49
CA TRP A 170 -17.12 12.38 -17.49
C TRP A 170 -17.97 11.25 -16.91
N ASP A 171 -17.96 11.12 -15.60
CA ASP A 171 -18.73 10.13 -14.84
C ASP A 171 -19.46 10.85 -13.71
N GLY A 172 -20.83 10.73 -13.67
CA GLY A 172 -21.65 11.43 -12.67
C GLY A 172 -23.12 11.52 -13.07
#